data_e4318dfe937e99697dea57e79bd5e54c
#
_entry.id   e4318dfe937e99697dea57e79bd5e54c
#
_cell.length_a   1.000
_cell.length_b   1.000
_cell.length_c   1.000
_cell.angle_alpha   90.00
_cell.angle_beta   90.00
_cell.angle_gamma   90.00
#
_symmetry.space_group_name_H-M   'P 1'
#
loop_
_entity.id
_entity.type
_entity.pdbx_description
1 polymer ?
#
loop_
_entity_poly.entity_id
_entity_poly.type
_entity_poly.pdbx_seq_one_letter_code
_entity_poly.pdbx_strand_id
1 'polypeptide(L)'
;MDEHLVGQIVGTAARLTTGGVVTPNGHGNISVRVAGEEEMYFTSAPSLNALGPDGIARVGLDGTLLEGDLQPIQAAVVAMHTALYQDHPDVGCVVHAHPRYATVFAVANREIKCWVEAMAMFGLADGVPVAAYGPRGSDEAVANIRAAVRPGVPAVLLANHGLLVFHRTPDLAVLVADVIEEAARAAIEAEAIGGPQEVPAAMRAAALQRTMSFEAAGALKA
;
A
#
# COMPACT_ATOMS: atom_id res chain seq x y z
N MET A 1 -1.53 -14.53 -20.15
CA MET A 1 -1.85 -13.53 -19.07
C MET A 1 -3.15 -12.81 -19.39
N ASP A 2 -3.94 -12.43 -18.37
CA ASP A 2 -5.16 -11.62 -18.52
C ASP A 2 -4.79 -10.15 -18.79
N GLU A 3 -5.13 -9.62 -19.96
CA GLU A 3 -4.78 -8.25 -20.38
C GLU A 3 -5.42 -7.18 -19.50
N HIS A 4 -6.59 -7.46 -18.91
CA HIS A 4 -7.27 -6.53 -18.02
C HIS A 4 -6.50 -6.35 -16.71
N LEU A 5 -6.08 -7.44 -16.05
CA LEU A 5 -5.29 -7.40 -14.81
C LEU A 5 -3.90 -6.80 -15.04
N VAL A 6 -3.27 -7.13 -16.17
CA VAL A 6 -2.01 -6.51 -16.59
C VAL A 6 -2.19 -5.00 -16.75
N GLY A 7 -3.25 -4.56 -17.44
CA GLY A 7 -3.59 -3.15 -17.61
C GLY A 7 -3.85 -2.43 -16.30
N GLN A 8 -4.50 -3.08 -15.32
CA GLN A 8 -4.70 -2.53 -13.98
C GLN A 8 -3.37 -2.25 -13.27
N ILE A 9 -2.42 -3.18 -13.30
CA ILE A 9 -1.11 -3.01 -12.64
C ILE A 9 -0.31 -1.89 -13.31
N VAL A 10 -0.26 -1.87 -14.64
CA VAL A 10 0.44 -0.82 -15.40
C VAL A 10 -0.17 0.56 -15.10
N GLY A 11 -1.51 0.65 -15.11
CA GLY A 11 -2.23 1.88 -14.76
C GLY A 11 -1.98 2.32 -13.31
N THR A 12 -1.95 1.39 -12.38
CA THR A 12 -1.63 1.64 -10.97
C THR A 12 -0.21 2.20 -10.81
N ALA A 13 0.78 1.59 -11.46
CA ALA A 13 2.16 2.08 -11.43
C ALA A 13 2.28 3.50 -12.00
N ALA A 14 1.61 3.79 -13.11
CA ALA A 14 1.59 5.12 -13.72
C ALA A 14 0.98 6.18 -12.79
N ARG A 15 -0.12 5.86 -12.11
CA ARG A 15 -0.79 6.78 -11.16
C ARG A 15 0.08 7.04 -9.94
N LEU A 16 0.67 6.01 -9.32
CA LEU A 16 1.58 6.14 -8.17
C LEU A 16 2.82 6.96 -8.53
N THR A 17 3.33 6.81 -9.75
CA THR A 17 4.46 7.61 -10.26
C THR A 17 4.05 9.08 -10.45
N THR A 18 2.91 9.33 -11.06
CA THR A 18 2.40 10.70 -11.31
C THR A 18 2.03 11.39 -9.99
N GLY A 19 1.46 10.68 -9.03
CA GLY A 19 1.12 11.17 -7.68
C GLY A 19 2.34 11.39 -6.77
N GLY A 20 3.53 10.91 -7.17
CA GLY A 20 4.76 11.08 -6.39
C GLY A 20 4.96 10.06 -5.27
N VAL A 21 4.09 9.05 -5.17
CA VAL A 21 4.26 7.91 -4.24
C VAL A 21 5.44 7.04 -4.67
N VAL A 22 5.59 6.81 -5.97
CA VAL A 22 6.77 6.19 -6.55
C VAL A 22 7.80 7.27 -6.85
N THR A 23 8.94 7.20 -6.18
CA THR A 23 10.05 8.15 -6.35
C THR A 23 10.74 7.97 -7.71
N PRO A 24 11.58 8.93 -8.15
CA PRO A 24 12.33 8.82 -9.41
C PRO A 24 13.15 7.53 -9.56
N ASN A 25 13.52 6.87 -8.47
CA ASN A 25 14.21 5.58 -8.50
C ASN A 25 13.32 4.44 -9.03
N GLY A 26 11.99 4.62 -9.00
CA GLY A 26 11.04 3.62 -9.45
C GLY A 26 10.92 2.38 -8.55
N HIS A 27 11.53 2.40 -7.38
CA HIS A 27 11.50 1.26 -6.47
C HIS A 27 10.12 1.04 -5.88
N GLY A 28 9.69 -0.20 -5.88
CA GLY A 28 8.40 -0.65 -5.38
C GLY A 28 7.93 -1.88 -6.12
N ASN A 29 6.80 -2.39 -5.73
CA ASN A 29 6.13 -3.50 -6.39
C ASN A 29 4.62 -3.43 -6.14
N ILE A 30 3.86 -3.99 -7.08
CA ILE A 30 2.42 -4.01 -7.08
C ILE A 30 1.97 -5.42 -7.39
N SER A 31 0.93 -5.87 -6.72
CA SER A 31 0.22 -7.08 -7.12
C SER A 31 -1.28 -6.86 -7.14
N VAL A 32 -1.96 -7.63 -7.98
CA VAL A 32 -3.43 -7.70 -8.06
C VAL A 32 -3.84 -9.16 -7.99
N ARG A 33 -4.75 -9.48 -7.07
CA ARG A 33 -5.29 -10.83 -6.89
C ARG A 33 -6.17 -11.22 -8.07
N VAL A 34 -6.07 -12.47 -8.50
CA VAL A 34 -7.02 -13.05 -9.46
C VAL A 34 -8.29 -13.46 -8.71
N ALA A 35 -9.42 -12.91 -9.12
CA ALA A 35 -10.69 -13.16 -8.43
C ALA A 35 -11.09 -14.64 -8.49
N GLY A 36 -11.31 -15.24 -7.32
CA GLY A 36 -11.73 -16.65 -7.20
C GLY A 36 -10.60 -17.67 -7.31
N GLU A 37 -9.34 -17.22 -7.49
CA GLU A 37 -8.18 -18.08 -7.62
C GLU A 37 -7.16 -17.82 -6.51
N GLU A 38 -6.32 -18.81 -6.22
CA GLU A 38 -5.18 -18.70 -5.31
C GLU A 38 -3.94 -18.16 -6.03
N GLU A 39 -4.12 -17.06 -6.78
CA GLU A 39 -3.11 -16.48 -7.65
C GLU A 39 -3.14 -14.95 -7.62
N MET A 40 -2.02 -14.34 -8.00
CA MET A 40 -1.89 -12.89 -8.21
C MET A 40 -1.05 -12.60 -9.45
N TYR A 41 -1.29 -11.46 -10.08
CA TYR A 41 -0.35 -10.82 -10.99
C TYR A 41 0.57 -9.91 -10.17
N PHE A 42 1.86 -9.95 -10.44
CA PHE A 42 2.90 -9.28 -9.66
C PHE A 42 3.92 -8.60 -10.57
N THR A 43 4.38 -7.40 -10.21
CA THR A 43 5.42 -6.69 -10.95
C THR A 43 6.77 -7.39 -10.84
N SER A 44 7.31 -7.81 -11.96
CA SER A 44 8.62 -8.46 -12.07
C SER A 44 9.72 -7.54 -12.61
N ALA A 45 9.35 -6.36 -13.11
CA ALA A 45 10.29 -5.36 -13.57
C ALA A 45 11.07 -4.73 -12.40
N PRO A 46 12.32 -4.28 -12.61
CA PRO A 46 13.14 -3.67 -11.57
C PRO A 46 12.66 -2.27 -11.15
N SER A 47 11.78 -1.65 -11.93
CA SER A 47 11.26 -0.30 -11.70
C SER A 47 9.79 -0.20 -12.09
N LEU A 48 9.00 0.52 -11.29
CA LEU A 48 7.63 0.88 -11.59
C LEU A 48 7.54 2.06 -12.58
N ASN A 49 8.60 2.83 -12.73
CA ASN A 49 8.66 3.90 -13.71
C ASN A 49 8.73 3.27 -15.12
N ALA A 50 7.81 3.66 -15.98
CA ALA A 50 7.66 3.09 -17.31
C ALA A 50 7.43 1.57 -17.34
N LEU A 51 6.72 1.04 -16.34
CA LEU A 51 6.30 -0.36 -16.31
C LEU A 51 5.45 -0.70 -17.54
N GLY A 52 5.87 -1.70 -18.29
CA GLY A 52 5.13 -2.27 -19.42
C GLY A 52 4.54 -3.65 -19.09
N PRO A 53 3.68 -4.19 -19.98
CA PRO A 53 3.08 -5.51 -19.79
C PRO A 53 4.08 -6.64 -19.57
N ASP A 54 5.23 -6.59 -20.22
CA ASP A 54 6.30 -7.61 -20.12
C ASP A 54 6.98 -7.62 -18.73
N GLY A 55 6.76 -6.59 -17.91
CA GLY A 55 7.28 -6.47 -16.56
C GLY A 55 6.36 -7.09 -15.49
N ILE A 56 5.49 -8.03 -15.85
CA ILE A 56 4.51 -8.64 -14.95
C ILE A 56 4.62 -10.15 -15.02
N ALA A 57 4.54 -10.82 -13.87
CA ALA A 57 4.50 -12.26 -13.72
C ALA A 57 3.18 -12.70 -13.07
N ARG A 58 2.76 -13.95 -13.31
CA ARG A 58 1.68 -14.59 -12.58
C ARG A 58 2.27 -15.53 -11.53
N VAL A 59 1.83 -15.37 -10.29
CA VAL A 59 2.40 -16.02 -9.12
C VAL A 59 1.27 -16.62 -8.27
N GLY A 60 1.44 -17.84 -7.80
CA GLY A 60 0.54 -18.45 -6.84
C GLY A 60 0.63 -17.77 -5.48
N LEU A 61 -0.46 -17.81 -4.68
CA LEU A 61 -0.43 -17.28 -3.32
C LEU A 61 0.45 -18.13 -2.37
N ASP A 62 0.95 -19.27 -2.84
CA ASP A 62 2.01 -20.06 -2.20
C ASP A 62 3.43 -19.58 -2.57
N GLY A 63 3.54 -18.57 -3.44
CA GLY A 63 4.80 -18.03 -3.93
C GLY A 63 5.35 -18.69 -5.20
N THR A 64 4.67 -19.70 -5.75
CA THR A 64 5.11 -20.40 -6.96
C THR A 64 4.99 -19.51 -8.19
N LEU A 65 6.05 -19.37 -8.99
CA LEU A 65 5.98 -18.70 -10.29
C LEU A 65 5.21 -19.57 -11.28
N LEU A 66 4.10 -19.05 -11.81
CA LEU A 66 3.21 -19.75 -12.74
C LEU A 66 3.46 -19.34 -14.20
N GLU A 67 3.75 -18.05 -14.44
CA GLU A 67 3.97 -17.51 -15.79
C GLU A 67 4.82 -16.25 -15.73
N GLY A 68 5.66 -15.99 -16.73
CA GLY A 68 6.56 -14.85 -16.82
C GLY A 68 7.93 -15.12 -16.22
N ASP A 69 8.64 -14.06 -15.80
CA ASP A 69 9.96 -14.15 -15.18
C ASP A 69 9.97 -13.37 -13.86
N LEU A 70 10.74 -13.83 -12.90
CA LEU A 70 10.85 -13.24 -11.58
C LEU A 70 12.32 -13.19 -11.16
N GLN A 71 12.92 -12.02 -11.24
CA GLN A 71 14.30 -11.84 -10.81
C GLN A 71 14.43 -12.08 -9.30
N PRO A 72 15.60 -12.52 -8.79
CA PRO A 72 15.78 -12.85 -7.38
C PRO A 72 15.36 -11.74 -6.40
N ILE A 73 15.57 -10.46 -6.79
CA ILE A 73 15.21 -9.31 -5.96
C ILE A 73 13.70 -9.11 -5.85
N GLN A 74 12.92 -9.44 -6.89
CA GLN A 74 11.46 -9.42 -6.88
C GLN A 74 10.93 -10.67 -6.18
N ALA A 75 11.50 -11.84 -6.45
CA ALA A 75 11.12 -13.08 -5.78
C ALA A 75 11.20 -12.97 -4.25
N ALA A 76 12.24 -12.28 -3.74
CA ALA A 76 12.44 -12.07 -2.32
C ALA A 76 11.29 -11.31 -1.62
N VAL A 77 10.45 -10.56 -2.33
CA VAL A 77 9.36 -9.77 -1.73
C VAL A 77 7.97 -10.33 -2.02
N VAL A 78 7.86 -11.41 -2.78
CA VAL A 78 6.58 -12.10 -3.06
C VAL A 78 5.88 -12.50 -1.76
N ALA A 79 6.62 -13.06 -0.79
CA ALA A 79 6.07 -13.51 0.48
C ALA A 79 5.35 -12.41 1.28
N MET A 80 5.78 -11.16 1.17
CA MET A 80 5.12 -10.01 1.79
C MET A 80 3.70 -9.78 1.21
N HIS A 81 3.53 -9.95 -0.11
CA HIS A 81 2.25 -9.82 -0.79
C HIS A 81 1.33 -11.02 -0.51
N THR A 82 1.87 -12.24 -0.67
CA THR A 82 1.07 -13.45 -0.45
C THR A 82 0.56 -13.56 0.97
N ALA A 83 1.37 -13.16 1.97
CA ALA A 83 0.95 -13.13 3.38
C ALA A 83 -0.30 -12.24 3.59
N LEU A 84 -0.34 -11.06 2.98
CA LEU A 84 -1.50 -10.17 3.08
C LEU A 84 -2.74 -10.75 2.40
N TYR A 85 -2.60 -11.39 1.25
CA TYR A 85 -3.72 -12.06 0.58
C TYR A 85 -4.24 -13.27 1.36
N GLN A 86 -3.35 -14.04 2.00
CA GLN A 86 -3.71 -15.19 2.83
C GLN A 86 -4.47 -14.75 4.10
N ASP A 87 -4.00 -13.67 4.75
CA ASP A 87 -4.57 -13.19 6.01
C ASP A 87 -5.82 -12.32 5.80
N HIS A 88 -5.98 -11.72 4.60
CA HIS A 88 -7.06 -10.79 4.24
C HIS A 88 -7.73 -11.18 2.91
N PRO A 89 -8.72 -12.08 2.91
CA PRO A 89 -9.35 -12.59 1.68
C PRO A 89 -10.06 -11.52 0.83
N ASP A 90 -10.43 -10.40 1.41
CA ASP A 90 -11.08 -9.25 0.76
C ASP A 90 -10.08 -8.31 0.08
N VAL A 91 -8.78 -8.47 0.30
CA VAL A 91 -7.74 -7.69 -0.36
C VAL A 91 -7.58 -8.16 -1.80
N GLY A 92 -7.71 -7.23 -2.74
CA GLY A 92 -7.52 -7.46 -4.18
C GLY A 92 -6.25 -6.81 -4.76
N CYS A 93 -5.64 -5.87 -4.03
CA CYS A 93 -4.42 -5.19 -4.47
C CYS A 93 -3.48 -4.92 -3.30
N VAL A 94 -2.17 -5.14 -3.52
CA VAL A 94 -1.10 -4.78 -2.60
C VAL A 94 -0.10 -3.90 -3.33
N VAL A 95 0.27 -2.77 -2.71
CA VAL A 95 1.26 -1.80 -3.20
C VAL A 95 2.35 -1.64 -2.16
N HIS A 96 3.58 -1.88 -2.56
CA HIS A 96 4.76 -1.50 -1.80
C HIS A 96 5.51 -0.39 -2.54
N ALA A 97 5.83 0.69 -1.84
CA ALA A 97 6.55 1.84 -2.39
C ALA A 97 7.39 2.53 -1.31
N HIS A 98 8.25 3.45 -1.76
CA HIS A 98 9.10 4.27 -0.89
C HIS A 98 8.75 5.76 -1.04
N PRO A 99 7.51 6.18 -0.72
CA PRO A 99 7.12 7.58 -0.82
C PRO A 99 7.96 8.43 0.13
N ARG A 100 8.27 9.64 -0.30
CA ARG A 100 9.31 10.45 0.33
C ARG A 100 9.05 10.76 1.80
N TYR A 101 7.83 11.21 2.11
CA TYR A 101 7.49 11.69 3.45
C TYR A 101 7.07 10.54 4.38
N ALA A 102 6.29 9.58 3.91
CA ALA A 102 5.95 8.41 4.70
C ALA A 102 7.19 7.58 5.07
N THR A 103 8.19 7.51 4.17
CA THR A 103 9.47 6.84 4.45
C THR A 103 10.25 7.55 5.56
N VAL A 104 10.13 8.87 5.74
CA VAL A 104 10.74 9.58 6.88
C VAL A 104 10.19 9.05 8.21
N PHE A 105 8.86 8.82 8.29
CA PHE A 105 8.24 8.22 9.48
C PHE A 105 8.72 6.77 9.70
N ALA A 106 8.83 5.99 8.63
CA ALA A 106 9.37 4.63 8.70
C ALA A 106 10.82 4.61 9.23
N VAL A 107 11.68 5.52 8.75
CA VAL A 107 13.08 5.66 9.22
C VAL A 107 13.14 6.15 10.66
N ALA A 108 12.22 7.05 11.06
CA ALA A 108 12.12 7.53 12.44
C ALA A 108 11.47 6.51 13.38
N ASN A 109 10.98 5.39 12.86
CA ASN A 109 10.21 4.37 13.58
C ASN A 109 9.00 4.99 14.34
N ARG A 110 8.29 5.89 13.66
CA ARG A 110 7.12 6.61 14.17
C ARG A 110 5.89 6.37 13.32
N GLU A 111 4.76 6.11 13.97
CA GLU A 111 3.46 5.98 13.30
C GLU A 111 3.04 7.30 12.63
N ILE A 112 2.37 7.21 11.50
CA ILE A 112 1.63 8.33 10.91
C ILE A 112 0.26 8.33 11.58
N LYS A 113 -0.04 9.38 12.34
CA LYS A 113 -1.31 9.52 13.04
C LYS A 113 -2.36 10.17 12.14
N CYS A 114 -3.63 10.10 12.52
CA CYS A 114 -4.71 10.69 11.76
C CYS A 114 -4.69 12.23 11.90
N TRP A 115 -3.93 12.91 11.04
CA TRP A 115 -3.78 14.37 11.05
C TRP A 115 -4.67 15.09 10.05
N VAL A 116 -5.13 14.38 8.99
CA VAL A 116 -6.04 14.95 7.98
C VAL A 116 -7.33 14.13 7.91
N GLU A 117 -8.45 14.79 7.62
CA GLU A 117 -9.77 14.14 7.56
C GLU A 117 -9.81 12.97 6.56
N ALA A 118 -9.12 13.11 5.42
CA ALA A 118 -9.03 12.06 4.41
C ALA A 118 -8.51 10.73 4.97
N MET A 119 -7.61 10.76 5.95
CA MET A 119 -7.15 9.52 6.62
C MET A 119 -8.32 8.79 7.29
N ALA A 120 -9.17 9.50 8.04
CA ALA A 120 -10.32 8.89 8.68
C ALA A 120 -11.34 8.37 7.66
N MET A 121 -11.50 9.07 6.53
CA MET A 121 -12.41 8.68 5.43
C MET A 121 -12.00 7.36 4.78
N PHE A 122 -10.71 7.07 4.67
CA PHE A 122 -10.19 5.91 3.94
C PHE A 122 -9.60 4.81 4.86
N GLY A 123 -10.15 4.65 6.07
CA GLY A 123 -9.81 3.55 6.95
C GLY A 123 -8.53 3.75 7.77
N LEU A 124 -7.96 4.97 7.78
CA LEU A 124 -6.74 5.30 8.52
C LEU A 124 -7.04 6.10 9.80
N ALA A 125 -8.22 5.95 10.39
CA ALA A 125 -8.64 6.65 11.60
C ALA A 125 -7.71 6.38 12.80
N ASP A 126 -7.15 5.17 12.89
CA ASP A 126 -6.19 4.76 13.92
C ASP A 126 -4.72 4.97 13.52
N GLY A 127 -4.51 5.74 12.44
CA GLY A 127 -3.18 6.00 11.88
C GLY A 127 -2.60 4.81 11.12
N VAL A 128 -1.32 4.94 10.74
CA VAL A 128 -0.55 3.89 10.04
C VAL A 128 0.53 3.37 10.99
N PRO A 129 0.44 2.11 11.43
CA PRO A 129 1.42 1.51 12.34
C PRO A 129 2.77 1.26 11.65
N VAL A 130 3.80 0.97 12.45
CA VAL A 130 5.14 0.62 11.96
C VAL A 130 5.41 -0.85 12.29
N ALA A 131 5.70 -1.66 11.28
CA ALA A 131 6.26 -3.00 11.46
C ALA A 131 7.75 -2.90 11.82
N ALA A 132 8.20 -3.71 12.78
CA ALA A 132 9.60 -3.79 13.13
C ALA A 132 10.47 -4.15 11.91
N TYR A 133 11.72 -3.72 11.91
CA TYR A 133 12.65 -4.05 10.83
C TYR A 133 12.84 -5.56 10.71
N GLY A 134 12.81 -6.05 9.49
CA GLY A 134 13.24 -7.40 9.10
C GLY A 134 13.97 -7.31 7.76
N PRO A 135 15.05 -8.09 7.56
CA PRO A 135 15.76 -8.10 6.29
C PRO A 135 14.83 -8.46 5.14
N ARG A 136 15.04 -7.84 3.97
CA ARG A 136 14.26 -8.12 2.76
C ARG A 136 14.20 -9.63 2.48
N GLY A 137 12.98 -10.15 2.28
CA GLY A 137 12.74 -11.56 1.93
C GLY A 137 12.90 -12.55 3.09
N SER A 138 13.06 -12.07 4.32
CA SER A 138 13.12 -12.95 5.50
C SER A 138 11.71 -13.24 6.04
N ASP A 139 11.56 -14.41 6.66
CA ASP A 139 10.35 -14.78 7.40
C ASP A 139 10.08 -13.81 8.55
N GLU A 140 11.15 -13.26 9.15
CA GLU A 140 11.05 -12.23 10.19
C GLU A 140 10.37 -10.96 9.68
N ALA A 141 10.70 -10.49 8.47
CA ALA A 141 10.05 -9.33 7.87
C ALA A 141 8.54 -9.57 7.70
N VAL A 142 8.16 -10.75 7.20
CA VAL A 142 6.75 -11.15 7.04
C VAL A 142 6.03 -11.24 8.39
N ALA A 143 6.65 -11.86 9.39
CA ALA A 143 6.11 -11.97 10.73
C ALA A 143 5.90 -10.59 11.39
N ASN A 144 6.85 -9.67 11.22
CA ASN A 144 6.76 -8.30 11.73
C ASN A 144 5.64 -7.51 11.05
N ILE A 145 5.44 -7.68 9.74
CA ILE A 145 4.31 -7.08 9.01
C ILE A 145 3.00 -7.60 9.60
N ARG A 146 2.81 -8.92 9.70
CA ARG A 146 1.61 -9.54 10.28
C ARG A 146 1.30 -9.04 11.69
N ALA A 147 2.33 -8.90 12.52
CA ALA A 147 2.19 -8.42 13.90
C ALA A 147 1.80 -6.94 13.99
N ALA A 148 2.17 -6.13 12.99
CA ALA A 148 1.91 -4.69 12.98
C ALA A 148 0.56 -4.32 12.33
N VAL A 149 0.05 -5.14 11.41
CA VAL A 149 -1.23 -4.88 10.74
C VAL A 149 -2.36 -4.84 11.77
N ARG A 150 -3.15 -3.76 11.72
CA ARG A 150 -4.29 -3.54 12.61
C ARG A 150 -5.60 -3.83 11.89
N PRO A 151 -6.62 -4.37 12.56
CA PRO A 151 -7.94 -4.59 11.96
C PRO A 151 -8.50 -3.29 11.36
N GLY A 152 -8.91 -3.35 10.09
CA GLY A 152 -9.50 -2.22 9.38
C GLY A 152 -8.54 -1.14 8.90
N VAL A 153 -7.24 -1.23 9.20
CA VAL A 153 -6.21 -0.30 8.72
C VAL A 153 -5.52 -0.89 7.48
N PRO A 154 -5.71 -0.31 6.28
CA PRO A 154 -5.24 -0.89 5.02
C PRO A 154 -3.78 -0.57 4.69
N ALA A 155 -2.95 -0.26 5.69
CA ALA A 155 -1.56 0.12 5.47
C ALA A 155 -0.67 -0.16 6.70
N VAL A 156 0.62 -0.33 6.44
CA VAL A 156 1.67 -0.43 7.45
C VAL A 156 2.98 0.18 6.93
N LEU A 157 3.67 0.93 7.76
CA LEU A 157 5.05 1.35 7.50
C LEU A 157 6.00 0.19 7.82
N LEU A 158 7.03 0.05 7.01
CA LEU A 158 8.12 -0.91 7.23
C LEU A 158 9.31 -0.13 7.80
N ALA A 159 9.71 -0.40 9.05
CA ALA A 159 10.81 0.32 9.71
C ALA A 159 12.06 0.37 8.84
N ASN A 160 12.65 1.56 8.69
CA ASN A 160 13.84 1.83 7.86
C ASN A 160 13.71 1.44 6.38
N HIS A 161 12.48 1.33 5.84
CA HIS A 161 12.28 0.82 4.49
C HIS A 161 11.27 1.67 3.69
N GLY A 162 9.99 1.61 4.00
CA GLY A 162 8.97 2.28 3.20
C GLY A 162 7.54 2.01 3.66
N LEU A 163 6.61 2.01 2.72
CA LEU A 163 5.18 1.88 2.92
C LEU A 163 4.65 0.61 2.23
N LEU A 164 3.71 -0.06 2.87
CA LEU A 164 2.92 -1.16 2.33
C LEU A 164 1.44 -0.81 2.49
N VAL A 165 0.71 -0.79 1.38
CA VAL A 165 -0.74 -0.54 1.32
C VAL A 165 -1.43 -1.75 0.72
N PHE A 166 -2.57 -2.13 1.26
CA PHE A 166 -3.36 -3.24 0.75
C PHE A 166 -4.85 -2.91 0.82
N HIS A 167 -5.56 -3.10 -0.29
CA HIS A 167 -6.99 -2.74 -0.36
C HIS A 167 -7.74 -3.64 -1.33
N ARG A 168 -9.08 -3.53 -1.33
CA ARG A 168 -9.97 -4.33 -2.20
C ARG A 168 -9.72 -4.10 -3.69
N THR A 169 -9.33 -2.91 -4.08
CA THR A 169 -9.08 -2.54 -5.49
C THR A 169 -7.79 -1.76 -5.66
N PRO A 170 -7.18 -1.78 -6.86
CA PRO A 170 -6.05 -0.93 -7.20
C PRO A 170 -6.30 0.57 -6.99
N ASP A 171 -7.50 1.04 -7.34
CA ASP A 171 -7.86 2.46 -7.20
C ASP A 171 -7.84 2.93 -5.75
N LEU A 172 -8.39 2.11 -4.85
CA LEU A 172 -8.37 2.39 -3.41
C LEU A 172 -6.96 2.30 -2.82
N ALA A 173 -6.14 1.36 -3.29
CA ALA A 173 -4.76 1.25 -2.85
C ALA A 173 -3.93 2.49 -3.24
N VAL A 174 -4.12 3.01 -4.47
CA VAL A 174 -3.49 4.28 -4.90
C VAL A 174 -3.95 5.44 -4.02
N LEU A 175 -5.27 5.59 -3.85
CA LEU A 175 -5.84 6.69 -3.06
C LEU A 175 -5.34 6.68 -1.61
N VAL A 176 -5.30 5.52 -0.98
CA VAL A 176 -4.77 5.37 0.39
C VAL A 176 -3.28 5.72 0.45
N ALA A 177 -2.49 5.31 -0.54
CA ALA A 177 -1.06 5.65 -0.60
C ALA A 177 -0.83 7.15 -0.74
N ASP A 178 -1.60 7.82 -1.61
CA ASP A 178 -1.55 9.28 -1.81
C ASP A 178 -1.93 10.02 -0.52
N VAL A 179 -3.02 9.62 0.15
CA VAL A 179 -3.46 10.22 1.42
C VAL A 179 -2.43 10.07 2.52
N ILE A 180 -1.75 8.93 2.61
CA ILE A 180 -0.69 8.69 3.61
C ILE A 180 0.51 9.61 3.33
N GLU A 181 0.94 9.72 2.08
CA GLU A 181 2.07 10.57 1.72
C GLU A 181 1.77 12.05 1.95
N GLU A 182 0.56 12.52 1.59
CA GLU A 182 0.12 13.89 1.87
C GLU A 182 0.03 14.19 3.36
N ALA A 183 -0.54 13.29 4.16
CA ALA A 183 -0.63 13.44 5.60
C ALA A 183 0.77 13.48 6.27
N ALA A 184 1.67 12.60 5.83
CA ALA A 184 3.05 12.59 6.31
C ALA A 184 3.77 13.90 5.99
N ARG A 185 3.62 14.41 4.76
CA ARG A 185 4.15 15.71 4.35
C ARG A 185 3.61 16.83 5.20
N ALA A 186 2.28 16.93 5.32
CA ALA A 186 1.62 17.99 6.09
C ALA A 186 2.08 17.98 7.55
N ALA A 187 2.23 16.79 8.15
CA ALA A 187 2.71 16.66 9.52
C ALA A 187 4.14 17.19 9.72
N ILE A 188 5.05 16.83 8.80
CA ILE A 188 6.45 17.30 8.85
C ILE A 188 6.51 18.83 8.67
N GLU A 189 5.75 19.38 7.71
CA GLU A 189 5.71 20.83 7.47
C GLU A 189 5.06 21.60 8.62
N ALA A 190 4.06 21.03 9.30
CA ALA A 190 3.38 21.62 10.46
C ALA A 190 4.30 21.80 11.69
N GLU A 191 5.38 21.01 11.81
CA GLU A 191 6.34 21.17 12.91
C GLU A 191 6.92 22.61 12.96
N ALA A 192 7.05 23.29 11.82
CA ALA A 192 7.55 24.66 11.75
C ALA A 192 6.60 25.72 12.35
N ILE A 193 5.32 25.37 12.54
CA ILE A 193 4.27 26.29 12.99
C ILE A 193 3.54 25.80 14.26
N GLY A 194 4.14 24.91 15.04
CA GLY A 194 3.61 24.46 16.33
C GLY A 194 3.23 23.00 16.41
N GLY A 195 3.50 22.22 15.35
CA GLY A 195 3.27 20.77 15.28
C GLY A 195 1.87 20.38 14.80
N PRO A 196 1.75 19.16 14.25
CA PRO A 196 0.49 18.64 13.75
C PRO A 196 -0.47 18.31 14.90
N GLN A 197 -1.77 18.59 14.70
CA GLN A 197 -2.82 18.22 15.61
C GLN A 197 -3.63 17.07 15.04
N GLU A 198 -3.88 16.03 15.83
CA GLU A 198 -4.69 14.90 15.39
C GLU A 198 -6.16 15.31 15.21
N VAL A 199 -6.81 14.74 14.19
CA VAL A 199 -8.28 14.79 14.09
C VAL A 199 -8.87 14.22 15.37
N PRO A 200 -9.80 14.93 16.06
CA PRO A 200 -10.36 14.46 17.33
C PRO A 200 -10.96 13.06 17.20
N ALA A 201 -10.60 12.15 18.10
CA ALA A 201 -11.01 10.74 18.03
C ALA A 201 -12.54 10.55 17.86
N ALA A 202 -13.33 11.38 18.57
CA ALA A 202 -14.80 11.35 18.47
C ALA A 202 -15.34 11.69 17.06
N MET A 203 -14.54 12.41 16.22
CA MET A 203 -14.94 12.82 14.88
C MET A 203 -14.47 11.85 13.79
N ARG A 204 -13.49 11.00 14.07
CA ARG A 204 -12.91 10.07 13.08
C ARG A 204 -13.95 9.04 12.60
N ALA A 205 -14.74 8.48 13.52
CA ALA A 205 -15.80 7.54 13.17
C ALA A 205 -16.90 8.19 12.32
N ALA A 206 -17.24 9.46 12.61
CA ALA A 206 -18.23 10.20 11.83
C ALA A 206 -17.75 10.47 10.39
N ALA A 207 -16.45 10.76 10.19
CA ALA A 207 -15.86 10.93 8.86
C ALA A 207 -15.96 9.64 8.03
N LEU A 208 -15.61 8.49 8.61
CA LEU A 208 -15.72 7.20 7.95
C LEU A 208 -17.18 6.86 7.57
N GLN A 209 -18.13 7.05 8.51
CA GLN A 209 -19.56 6.81 8.23
C GLN A 209 -20.09 7.69 7.09
N ARG A 210 -19.61 8.93 7.00
CA ARG A 210 -20.00 9.84 5.95
C ARG A 210 -19.48 9.39 4.58
N THR A 211 -18.25 8.89 4.52
CA THR A 211 -17.70 8.28 3.29
C THR A 211 -18.52 7.08 2.84
N MET A 212 -18.83 6.16 3.74
CA MET A 212 -19.68 5.00 3.43
C MET A 212 -21.07 5.41 2.92
N SER A 213 -21.63 6.52 3.45
CA SER A 213 -22.89 7.05 2.97
C SER A 213 -22.79 7.63 1.54
N PHE A 214 -21.68 8.26 1.20
CA PHE A 214 -21.43 8.79 -0.14
C PHE A 214 -21.18 7.65 -1.15
N GLU A 215 -20.47 6.61 -0.77
CA GLU A 215 -20.29 5.40 -1.58
C GLU A 215 -21.63 4.72 -1.86
N ALA A 216 -22.45 4.52 -0.83
CA ALA A 216 -23.80 3.94 -0.98
C ALA A 216 -24.72 4.78 -1.86
N ALA A 217 -24.56 6.09 -1.86
CA ALA A 217 -25.30 7.03 -2.72
C ALA A 217 -24.72 7.14 -4.16
N GLY A 218 -23.60 6.45 -4.46
CA GLY A 218 -22.90 6.54 -5.74
C GLY A 218 -22.23 7.89 -6.00
N ALA A 219 -22.09 8.72 -4.95
CA ALA A 219 -21.46 10.04 -5.04
C ALA A 219 -19.91 9.96 -4.93
N LEU A 220 -19.38 8.85 -4.41
CA LEU A 220 -17.97 8.48 -4.47
C LEU A 220 -17.89 7.18 -5.28
N LYS A 221 -17.21 7.22 -6.42
CA LYS A 221 -16.79 6.02 -7.13
C LYS A 221 -15.39 5.70 -6.62
N ALA A 222 -15.30 4.70 -5.77
CA ALA A 222 -14.04 4.06 -5.39
C ALA A 222 -13.54 3.17 -6.52
#